data_72431d29b2d16e3cb660a7128758c11d
#
_entry.id   72431d29b2d16e3cb660a7128758c11d
#
_cell.length_a   1.000
_cell.length_b   1.000
_cell.length_c   1.000
_cell.angle_alpha   90.00
_cell.angle_beta   90.00
_cell.angle_gamma   90.00
#
_symmetry.space_group_name_H-M   'P 1'
#
loop_
_entity.id
_entity.type
_entity.pdbx_description
1 polymer ?
#
loop_
_entity_poly.entity_id
_entity_poly.type
_entity_poly.pdbx_seq_one_letter_code
_entity_poly.pdbx_strand_id
1 'polypeptide(L)'
;KANEILVKDPSLLHEGAKEYAHYPGGHPEAYPDGPKNLFRNVYRAVEKGQMPDNPDWSTFVDGHKEMAICDAIIQSNREQKWTDVQY
;
A
#
# COMPACT_ATOMS: atom_id res chain seq x y z
N LYS A 1 5.39 21.99 -31.08
CA LYS A 1 4.40 21.37 -30.19
C LYS A 1 4.48 22.04 -28.84
N ALA A 2 3.32 22.34 -28.23
CA ALA A 2 3.26 22.82 -26.85
C ALA A 2 3.68 21.69 -25.88
N ASN A 3 4.36 22.06 -24.79
CA ASN A 3 4.67 21.13 -23.73
C ASN A 3 3.41 20.86 -22.91
N GLU A 4 3.20 19.61 -22.54
CA GLU A 4 2.15 19.20 -21.62
C GLU A 4 2.75 18.92 -20.24
N ILE A 5 2.06 19.35 -19.19
CA ILE A 5 2.44 19.11 -17.79
C ILE A 5 1.33 18.29 -17.16
N LEU A 6 1.67 17.09 -16.68
CA LEU A 6 0.76 16.24 -15.93
C LEU A 6 0.82 16.61 -14.45
N VAL A 7 -0.33 16.95 -13.90
CA VAL A 7 -0.49 17.25 -12.45
C VAL A 7 -1.62 16.40 -11.90
N LYS A 8 -1.65 16.16 -10.59
CA LYS A 8 -2.78 15.49 -9.93
C LYS A 8 -3.96 16.45 -9.80
N ASP A 9 -4.77 16.49 -10.82
CA ASP A 9 -6.03 17.23 -10.81
C ASP A 9 -7.17 16.29 -10.37
N PRO A 10 -8.17 16.75 -9.60
CA PRO A 10 -9.29 15.91 -9.18
C PRO A 10 -10.02 15.20 -10.32
N SER A 11 -10.04 15.80 -11.52
CA SER A 11 -10.65 15.18 -12.71
C SER A 11 -9.86 13.98 -13.25
N LEU A 12 -8.59 13.87 -12.92
CA LEU A 12 -7.68 12.79 -13.35
C LEU A 12 -7.51 11.70 -12.30
N LEU A 13 -7.96 11.95 -11.06
CA LEU A 13 -7.84 10.98 -9.98
C LEU A 13 -8.96 9.94 -10.05
N HIS A 14 -8.57 8.67 -9.87
CA HIS A 14 -9.54 7.61 -9.62
C HIS A 14 -10.34 7.93 -8.35
N GLU A 15 -11.62 7.56 -8.34
CA GLU A 15 -12.53 7.89 -7.23
C GLU A 15 -11.98 7.46 -5.86
N GLY A 16 -11.45 6.24 -5.77
CA GLY A 16 -10.81 5.72 -4.56
C GLY A 16 -9.52 6.41 -4.15
N ALA A 17 -8.90 7.22 -5.02
CA ALA A 17 -7.68 7.97 -4.70
C ALA A 17 -7.97 9.40 -4.20
N LYS A 18 -9.16 9.93 -4.44
CA LYS A 18 -9.51 11.32 -4.11
C LYS A 18 -9.43 11.61 -2.62
N GLU A 19 -9.83 10.68 -1.77
CA GLU A 19 -9.78 10.87 -0.32
C GLU A 19 -8.36 10.89 0.26
N TYR A 20 -7.37 10.41 -0.50
CA TYR A 20 -5.95 10.35 -0.11
C TYR A 20 -5.13 11.52 -0.66
N ALA A 21 -5.67 12.28 -1.59
CA ALA A 21 -5.05 13.47 -2.16
C ALA A 21 -5.48 14.72 -1.38
N HIS A 22 -4.59 15.23 -0.52
CA HIS A 22 -4.91 16.31 0.43
C HIS A 22 -4.49 17.69 -0.06
N TYR A 23 -3.63 17.76 -1.11
CA TYR A 23 -3.09 19.01 -1.62
C TYR A 23 -3.48 19.21 -3.08
N PRO A 24 -3.58 20.48 -3.54
CA PRO A 24 -3.86 20.80 -4.93
C PRO A 24 -2.81 20.23 -5.88
N GLY A 25 -3.15 20.16 -7.16
CA GLY A 25 -2.21 19.83 -8.23
C GLY A 25 -0.96 20.73 -8.19
N GLY A 26 0.21 20.15 -8.51
CA GLY A 26 1.49 20.83 -8.42
C GLY A 26 2.14 20.86 -7.03
N HIS A 27 1.41 20.47 -5.97
CA HIS A 27 1.98 20.32 -4.63
C HIS A 27 2.43 18.86 -4.43
N PRO A 28 3.65 18.63 -3.89
CA PRO A 28 4.14 17.29 -3.64
C PRO A 28 3.37 16.65 -2.47
N GLU A 29 2.95 15.41 -2.65
CA GLU A 29 2.55 14.50 -1.58
C GLU A 29 3.53 13.35 -1.57
N ALA A 30 4.28 13.21 -0.49
CA ALA A 30 5.44 12.34 -0.41
C ALA A 30 5.32 11.36 0.77
N TYR A 31 6.45 10.80 1.19
CA TYR A 31 6.50 9.79 2.24
C TYR A 31 5.70 10.12 3.50
N PRO A 32 5.70 11.35 4.06
CA PRO A 32 4.91 11.64 5.27
C PRO A 32 3.40 11.47 5.07
N ASP A 33 2.90 11.65 3.85
CA ASP A 33 1.47 11.54 3.53
C ASP A 33 1.02 10.08 3.46
N GLY A 34 1.88 9.17 3.03
CA GLY A 34 1.62 7.74 3.03
C GLY A 34 1.32 7.19 4.43
N PRO A 35 2.26 7.28 5.39
CA PRO A 35 2.02 6.88 6.77
C PRO A 35 0.83 7.60 7.43
N LYS A 36 0.62 8.90 7.16
CA LYS A 36 -0.54 9.63 7.66
C LYS A 36 -1.86 8.99 7.21
N ASN A 37 -1.98 8.64 5.94
CA ASN A 37 -3.18 8.01 5.40
C ASN A 37 -3.38 6.60 5.98
N LEU A 38 -2.30 5.82 6.11
CA LEU A 38 -2.32 4.50 6.73
C LEU A 38 -2.82 4.58 8.18
N PHE A 39 -2.23 5.41 9.00
CA PHE A 39 -2.64 5.58 10.40
C PHE A 39 -4.09 6.07 10.51
N ARG A 40 -4.51 7.00 9.66
CA ARG A 40 -5.90 7.45 9.63
C ARG A 40 -6.87 6.29 9.42
N ASN A 41 -6.57 5.39 8.49
CA ASN A 41 -7.44 4.25 8.20
C ASN A 41 -7.43 3.23 9.34
N VAL A 42 -6.27 2.95 9.95
CA VAL A 42 -6.16 2.09 11.13
C VAL A 42 -6.99 2.66 12.30
N TYR A 43 -6.84 3.94 12.63
CA TYR A 43 -7.58 4.56 13.72
C TYR A 43 -9.08 4.61 13.45
N ARG A 44 -9.52 4.80 12.22
CA ARG A 44 -10.93 4.69 11.85
C ARG A 44 -11.50 3.29 12.12
N ALA A 45 -10.72 2.23 11.88
CA ALA A 45 -11.13 0.87 12.22
C ALA A 45 -11.21 0.67 13.74
N VAL A 46 -10.26 1.21 14.49
CA VAL A 46 -10.26 1.18 15.96
C VAL A 46 -11.50 1.90 16.53
N GLU A 47 -11.82 3.09 16.03
CA GLU A 47 -13.02 3.84 16.43
C GLU A 47 -14.31 3.07 16.15
N LYS A 48 -14.38 2.36 15.03
CA LYS A 48 -15.53 1.52 14.68
C LYS A 48 -15.60 0.22 15.49
N GLY A 49 -14.51 -0.16 16.17
CA GLY A 49 -14.41 -1.42 16.89
C GLY A 49 -14.49 -2.66 15.99
N GLN A 50 -14.22 -2.50 14.71
CA GLN A 50 -14.35 -3.57 13.72
C GLN A 50 -13.25 -3.47 12.67
N MET A 51 -12.59 -4.61 12.40
CA MET A 51 -11.66 -4.75 11.30
C MET A 51 -12.43 -4.78 9.98
N PRO A 52 -12.06 -3.97 8.97
CA PRO A 52 -12.67 -4.09 7.64
C PRO A 52 -12.30 -5.41 6.96
N ASP A 53 -13.20 -5.94 6.13
CA ASP A 53 -12.96 -7.18 5.37
C ASP A 53 -11.77 -7.06 4.41
N ASN A 54 -11.59 -5.88 3.82
CA ASN A 54 -10.46 -5.55 2.94
C ASN A 54 -9.77 -4.29 3.47
N PRO A 55 -8.85 -4.39 4.43
CA PRO A 55 -8.14 -3.24 4.97
C PRO A 55 -7.19 -2.62 3.94
N ASP A 56 -7.08 -1.30 3.95
CA ASP A 56 -6.14 -0.53 3.11
C ASP A 56 -4.72 -0.50 3.69
N TRP A 57 -4.36 -1.50 4.48
CA TRP A 57 -3.04 -1.66 5.09
C TRP A 57 -2.70 -3.14 5.21
N SER A 58 -1.40 -3.44 5.24
CA SER A 58 -0.91 -4.80 5.43
C SER A 58 -1.26 -5.33 6.83
N THR A 59 -1.79 -6.54 6.87
CA THR A 59 -2.15 -7.25 8.10
C THR A 59 -1.05 -8.19 8.56
N PHE A 60 -1.20 -8.80 9.73
CA PHE A 60 -0.31 -9.88 10.17
C PHE A 60 -0.35 -11.12 9.26
N VAL A 61 -1.49 -11.36 8.60
CA VAL A 61 -1.61 -12.44 7.59
C VAL A 61 -0.73 -12.14 6.39
N ASP A 62 -0.70 -10.88 5.92
CA ASP A 62 0.17 -10.47 4.82
C ASP A 62 1.63 -10.58 5.23
N GLY A 63 1.98 -10.13 6.43
CA GLY A 63 3.34 -10.27 6.98
C GLY A 63 3.77 -11.74 7.10
N HIS A 64 2.88 -12.64 7.52
CA HIS A 64 3.16 -14.08 7.54
C HIS A 64 3.48 -14.61 6.14
N LYS A 65 2.70 -14.23 5.13
CA LYS A 65 2.95 -14.62 3.74
C LYS A 65 4.30 -14.10 3.23
N GLU A 66 4.64 -12.87 3.55
CA GLU A 66 5.94 -12.28 3.19
C GLU A 66 7.11 -13.06 3.83
N MET A 67 6.98 -13.43 5.10
CA MET A 67 8.00 -14.25 5.78
C MET A 67 8.14 -15.64 5.15
N ALA A 68 7.02 -16.29 4.79
CA ALA A 68 7.05 -17.57 4.10
C ALA A 68 7.77 -17.49 2.74
N ILE A 69 7.58 -16.40 2.00
CA ILE A 69 8.29 -16.13 0.76
C ILE A 69 9.80 -15.96 1.03
N CYS A 70 10.18 -15.22 2.05
CA CYS A 70 11.58 -15.05 2.45
C CYS A 70 12.26 -16.41 2.76
N ASP A 71 11.58 -17.27 3.51
CA ASP A 71 12.09 -18.60 3.84
C ASP A 71 12.26 -19.47 2.59
N ALA A 72 11.28 -19.42 1.68
CA ALA A 72 11.36 -20.14 0.41
C ALA A 72 12.52 -19.64 -0.47
N ILE A 73 12.79 -18.34 -0.49
CA ILE A 73 13.93 -17.76 -1.21
C ILE A 73 15.26 -18.29 -0.64
N ILE A 74 15.39 -18.30 0.68
CA ILE A 74 16.59 -18.82 1.36
C ILE A 74 16.79 -20.31 1.04
N GLN A 75 15.73 -21.09 1.13
CA GLN A 75 15.77 -22.51 0.80
C GLN A 75 16.13 -22.75 -0.66
N SER A 76 15.50 -22.04 -1.59
CA SER A 76 15.78 -22.10 -3.03
C SER A 76 17.25 -21.80 -3.32
N ASN A 77 17.82 -20.79 -2.66
CA ASN A 77 19.23 -20.45 -2.81
C ASN A 77 20.17 -21.55 -2.28
N ARG A 78 19.86 -22.14 -1.11
CA ARG A 78 20.66 -23.24 -0.53
C ARG A 78 20.63 -24.50 -1.38
N GLU A 79 19.47 -24.84 -1.92
CA GLU A 79 19.25 -26.06 -2.69
C GLU A 79 19.49 -25.89 -4.20
N GLN A 80 19.72 -24.66 -4.65
CA GLN A 80 19.93 -24.30 -6.08
C GLN A 80 18.81 -24.84 -6.98
N LYS A 81 17.54 -24.75 -6.49
CA LYS A 81 16.34 -25.18 -7.22
C LYS A 81 15.14 -24.32 -6.88
N TRP A 82 14.12 -24.39 -7.69
CA TRP A 82 12.81 -23.81 -7.36
C TRP A 82 12.22 -24.47 -6.10
N THR A 83 11.64 -23.68 -5.25
CA THR A 83 11.04 -24.13 -3.97
C THR A 83 9.65 -23.53 -3.85
N ASP A 84 8.68 -24.36 -3.49
CA ASP A 84 7.32 -23.92 -3.24
C ASP A 84 7.24 -23.14 -1.92
N VAL A 85 6.43 -22.07 -1.94
CA VAL A 85 6.17 -21.30 -0.73
C VAL A 85 5.17 -22.05 0.15
N GLN A 86 5.51 -22.27 1.41
CA GLN A 86 4.63 -22.89 2.40
C GLN A 86 4.02 -21.80 3.27
N TYR A 87 2.72 -21.55 3.13
CA TYR A 87 1.96 -20.56 3.90
C TYR A 87 1.42 -21.13 5.21
#